data_02ed209bf115f64e8c24368029f3f959
#
_entry.id   02ed209bf115f64e8c24368029f3f959
#
_cell.length_a   1.000
_cell.length_b   1.000
_cell.length_c   1.000
_cell.angle_alpha   90.00
_cell.angle_beta   90.00
_cell.angle_gamma   90.00
#
_symmetry.space_group_name_H-M   'P 1'
#
loop_
_entity.id
_entity.type
_entity.pdbx_description
1 polymer ?
#
loop_
_entity_poly.entity_id
_entity_poly.type
_entity_poly.pdbx_seq_one_letter_code
_entity_poly.pdbx_strand_id
1 'polypeptide(L)'
;APAGSTDYIKNGQQYMGCKVENPSIGKIAVQLNGELAEGTSYDWWAMYPYAQGLKKYGETGMYYGFGSSANKAVEQAGNNSMAHIAGKTFPMYGFALNVASETNPTITMKHIASVVALNVTNNSAVPISIKSINFGATESFYGSYYVDFVDYEPSLRETSASQVSNKLTLVVNDGEDIAPGESAKFYFGARPMTMAAESNISIKIKVASGIVPAFQVIEKTLTEAVELKSGGIKTFNVSFSADPLAGIDVTSPDFDTLNGGNATTT
;
A
#
# COMPACT_ATOMS: atom_id res chain seq x y z
N ALA A 1 22.51 14.81 -3.78
CA ALA A 1 22.78 16.17 -4.28
C ALA A 1 23.57 16.95 -3.23
N PRO A 2 24.33 18.01 -3.61
CA PRO A 2 24.86 18.96 -2.64
C PRO A 2 23.77 19.51 -1.75
N ALA A 3 24.05 19.71 -0.45
CA ALA A 3 23.05 20.15 0.52
C ALA A 3 22.40 21.47 0.10
N GLY A 4 21.09 21.55 0.21
CA GLY A 4 20.28 22.70 -0.22
C GLY A 4 20.06 22.81 -1.73
N SER A 5 20.56 21.86 -2.53
CA SER A 5 20.30 21.81 -3.97
C SER A 5 18.98 21.09 -4.25
N THR A 6 18.18 21.62 -5.16
CA THR A 6 16.98 20.94 -5.68
C THR A 6 17.31 19.92 -6.77
N ASP A 7 18.59 19.77 -7.12
CA ASP A 7 19.07 18.89 -8.20
C ASP A 7 19.24 17.41 -7.81
N TYR A 8 18.71 17.00 -6.66
CA TYR A 8 18.88 15.65 -6.09
C TYR A 8 18.36 14.50 -6.98
N ILE A 9 17.48 14.80 -7.94
CA ILE A 9 16.98 13.81 -8.89
C ILE A 9 17.63 13.98 -10.29
N LYS A 10 18.50 14.96 -10.48
CA LYS A 10 19.00 15.38 -11.79
C LYS A 10 19.65 14.25 -12.61
N ASN A 11 20.27 13.33 -11.93
CA ASN A 11 20.90 12.17 -12.57
C ASN A 11 20.29 10.86 -12.10
N GLY A 12 19.00 10.85 -11.86
CA GLY A 12 18.18 9.73 -11.33
C GLY A 12 18.35 8.35 -11.96
N GLN A 13 19.55 8.06 -12.42
CA GLN A 13 19.90 6.84 -13.12
C GLN A 13 20.60 5.82 -12.23
N GLN A 14 20.76 6.10 -10.95
CA GLN A 14 21.45 5.17 -10.11
C GLN A 14 20.51 4.50 -9.15
N TYR A 15 19.68 3.75 -9.76
CA TYR A 15 19.00 2.66 -9.08
C TYR A 15 20.04 1.56 -8.85
N MET A 16 20.71 1.60 -7.74
CA MET A 16 21.57 0.50 -7.39
C MET A 16 20.74 -0.52 -6.65
N GLY A 17 20.65 -1.71 -7.20
CA GLY A 17 20.19 -2.87 -6.47
C GLY A 17 21.16 -3.11 -5.31
N CYS A 18 20.78 -2.65 -4.13
CA CYS A 18 21.59 -2.81 -2.95
C CYS A 18 21.27 -4.15 -2.30
N LYS A 19 22.29 -4.97 -2.06
CA LYS A 19 22.16 -6.15 -1.23
C LYS A 19 22.15 -5.70 0.22
N VAL A 20 21.09 -6.04 0.95
CA VAL A 20 21.08 -5.85 2.41
C VAL A 20 22.06 -6.84 3.02
N GLU A 21 23.18 -6.36 3.50
CA GLU A 21 24.22 -7.22 4.11
C GLU A 21 23.80 -7.73 5.49
N ASN A 22 23.06 -6.91 6.23
CA ASN A 22 22.51 -7.27 7.52
C ASN A 22 21.05 -6.82 7.62
N PRO A 23 20.07 -7.74 7.51
CA PRO A 23 18.66 -7.39 7.55
C PRO A 23 18.21 -6.80 8.90
N SER A 24 18.91 -7.08 10.00
CA SER A 24 18.58 -6.55 11.32
C SER A 24 18.88 -5.07 11.49
N ILE A 25 19.84 -4.54 10.75
CA ILE A 25 20.25 -3.13 10.81
C ILE A 25 20.19 -2.43 9.46
N GLY A 26 19.73 -3.15 8.42
CA GLY A 26 19.50 -2.57 7.10
C GLY A 26 20.72 -1.89 6.48
N LYS A 27 21.95 -2.33 6.78
CA LYS A 27 23.14 -1.78 6.13
C LYS A 27 23.14 -2.11 4.65
N ILE A 28 23.29 -1.08 3.85
CA ILE A 28 23.28 -1.16 2.39
C ILE A 28 24.61 -0.58 1.89
N ALA A 29 25.37 -1.36 1.13
CA ALA A 29 26.51 -0.84 0.39
C ALA A 29 26.04 -0.23 -0.93
N VAL A 30 26.38 1.02 -1.17
CA VAL A 30 26.03 1.77 -2.37
C VAL A 30 27.30 2.20 -3.08
N GLN A 31 27.47 1.81 -4.34
CA GLN A 31 28.52 2.33 -5.18
C GLN A 31 28.03 3.58 -5.92
N LEU A 32 28.70 4.70 -5.70
CA LEU A 32 28.39 5.94 -6.38
C LEU A 32 29.07 5.99 -7.75
N ASN A 33 28.43 6.64 -8.74
CA ASN A 33 29.09 6.98 -10.00
C ASN A 33 29.79 8.33 -9.84
N GLY A 34 30.97 8.31 -9.30
CA GLY A 34 31.78 9.48 -9.04
C GLY A 34 32.15 9.58 -7.56
N GLU A 35 33.04 10.48 -7.28
CA GLU A 35 33.54 10.78 -5.95
C GLU A 35 32.73 11.92 -5.33
N LEU A 36 32.53 11.84 -4.01
CA LEU A 36 32.01 12.96 -3.24
C LEU A 36 33.16 13.95 -3.02
N ALA A 37 32.89 15.24 -3.22
CA ALA A 37 33.90 16.26 -2.98
C ALA A 37 34.18 16.38 -1.47
N GLU A 38 35.45 16.32 -1.10
CA GLU A 38 35.91 16.46 0.27
C GLU A 38 35.42 17.81 0.87
N GLY A 39 35.02 17.80 2.13
CA GLY A 39 34.52 18.97 2.85
C GLY A 39 33.14 19.49 2.38
N THR A 40 32.47 18.75 1.50
CA THR A 40 31.13 19.11 1.02
C THR A 40 30.07 18.28 1.75
N SER A 41 28.93 18.89 2.05
CA SER A 41 27.76 18.18 2.57
C SER A 41 26.79 17.83 1.46
N TYR A 42 26.10 16.70 1.63
CA TYR A 42 25.14 16.16 0.67
C TYR A 42 23.81 15.83 1.29
N ASP A 43 22.75 16.01 0.52
CA ASP A 43 21.42 15.51 0.84
C ASP A 43 21.23 14.16 0.15
N TRP A 44 20.85 13.15 0.94
CA TRP A 44 20.64 11.77 0.52
C TRP A 44 19.15 11.44 0.52
N TRP A 45 18.72 10.80 -0.55
CA TRP A 45 17.35 10.34 -0.70
C TRP A 45 17.35 8.85 -0.98
N ALA A 46 16.47 8.12 -0.34
CA ALA A 46 16.28 6.70 -0.55
C ALA A 46 14.81 6.39 -0.82
N MET A 47 14.58 5.44 -1.70
CA MET A 47 13.26 4.89 -1.97
C MET A 47 13.31 3.38 -2.11
N TYR A 48 12.26 2.74 -1.63
CA TYR A 48 12.06 1.30 -1.72
C TYR A 48 10.58 1.03 -2.07
N PRO A 49 10.26 -0.01 -2.86
CA PRO A 49 11.20 -0.87 -3.59
C PRO A 49 11.81 -0.17 -4.80
N TYR A 50 12.93 -0.69 -5.26
CA TYR A 50 13.39 -0.37 -6.60
C TYR A 50 12.39 -0.92 -7.61
N ALA A 51 11.66 -0.05 -8.27
CA ALA A 51 10.67 -0.44 -9.26
C ALA A 51 10.94 0.25 -10.60
N GLN A 52 10.84 -0.49 -11.69
CA GLN A 52 10.96 0.07 -13.04
C GLN A 52 9.92 1.17 -13.34
N GLY A 53 8.85 1.24 -12.55
CA GLY A 53 7.82 2.28 -12.65
C GLY A 53 8.15 3.56 -11.89
N LEU A 54 9.24 3.58 -11.10
CA LEU A 54 9.68 4.78 -10.41
C LEU A 54 10.36 5.70 -11.41
N LYS A 55 9.64 6.67 -11.92
CA LYS A 55 10.17 7.64 -12.87
C LYS A 55 10.22 9.00 -12.23
N LYS A 56 11.29 9.75 -12.53
CA LYS A 56 11.36 11.16 -12.20
C LYS A 56 10.22 11.91 -12.87
N TYR A 57 9.56 12.79 -12.12
CA TYR A 57 8.56 13.71 -12.61
C TYR A 57 8.89 15.12 -12.11
N GLY A 58 9.16 16.03 -13.04
CA GLY A 58 9.59 17.37 -12.67
C GLY A 58 10.95 17.39 -11.96
N GLU A 59 11.21 18.41 -11.19
CA GLU A 59 12.47 18.57 -10.46
C GLU A 59 12.44 17.91 -9.09
N THR A 60 11.28 17.84 -8.47
CA THR A 60 11.09 17.42 -7.07
C THR A 60 10.16 16.24 -6.89
N GLY A 61 9.59 15.69 -7.96
CA GLY A 61 8.57 14.66 -7.88
C GLY A 61 8.96 13.34 -8.52
N MET A 62 8.22 12.31 -8.17
CA MET A 62 8.33 10.97 -8.71
C MET A 62 6.96 10.46 -9.16
N TYR A 63 6.98 9.60 -10.16
CA TYR A 63 5.82 8.84 -10.57
C TYR A 63 5.81 7.51 -9.82
N TYR A 64 4.71 7.20 -9.17
CA TYR A 64 4.52 5.94 -8.47
C TYR A 64 3.15 5.33 -8.77
N GLY A 65 3.12 4.01 -9.00
CA GLY A 65 1.89 3.26 -9.19
C GLY A 65 1.64 2.28 -8.04
N PHE A 66 0.46 2.35 -7.46
CA PHE A 66 -0.04 1.31 -6.53
C PHE A 66 -0.48 0.04 -7.27
N GLY A 67 -0.35 0.03 -8.58
CA GLY A 67 -0.68 -1.05 -9.49
C GLY A 67 -1.00 -0.53 -10.88
N SER A 68 -1.25 -1.43 -11.82
CA SER A 68 -1.64 -1.03 -13.18
C SER A 68 -3.10 -0.60 -13.22
N SER A 69 -3.35 0.62 -13.66
CA SER A 69 -4.72 1.10 -13.95
C SER A 69 -5.42 0.26 -15.01
N ALA A 70 -4.67 -0.37 -15.90
CA ALA A 70 -5.22 -1.20 -16.97
C ALA A 70 -5.83 -2.50 -16.44
N ASN A 71 -5.23 -3.11 -15.41
CA ASN A 71 -5.67 -4.41 -14.91
C ASN A 71 -6.49 -4.35 -13.63
N LYS A 72 -6.49 -3.26 -12.88
CA LYS A 72 -7.28 -3.07 -11.63
C LYS A 72 -7.40 -4.35 -10.77
N ALA A 73 -6.48 -5.28 -10.94
CA ALA A 73 -6.44 -6.56 -10.28
C ALA A 73 -5.11 -6.74 -9.55
N VAL A 74 -5.20 -7.27 -8.35
CA VAL A 74 -4.08 -7.65 -7.49
C VAL A 74 -4.25 -9.12 -7.14
N GLU A 75 -3.18 -9.86 -7.08
CA GLU A 75 -3.20 -11.28 -6.72
C GLU A 75 -2.62 -11.48 -5.33
N GLN A 76 -3.37 -12.16 -4.47
CA GLN A 76 -2.94 -12.61 -3.16
C GLN A 76 -2.81 -14.13 -3.16
N ALA A 77 -1.66 -14.65 -2.74
CA ALA A 77 -1.43 -16.08 -2.58
C ALA A 77 -1.88 -16.51 -1.18
N GLY A 78 -2.94 -17.31 -1.14
CA GLY A 78 -3.52 -17.83 0.10
C GLY A 78 -4.24 -16.80 0.95
N ASN A 79 -4.84 -17.28 2.03
CA ASN A 79 -5.47 -16.45 3.05
C ASN A 79 -4.38 -15.78 3.93
N ASN A 80 -4.68 -14.61 4.50
CA ASN A 80 -3.84 -13.91 5.48
C ASN A 80 -2.44 -13.48 4.98
N SER A 81 -2.14 -13.58 3.68
CA SER A 81 -0.83 -13.27 3.11
C SER A 81 -0.73 -11.81 2.67
N MET A 82 0.32 -11.10 3.11
CA MET A 82 0.68 -9.75 2.64
C MET A 82 1.86 -9.74 1.67
N ALA A 83 2.36 -10.90 1.24
CA ALA A 83 3.58 -11.02 0.44
C ALA A 83 3.51 -10.25 -0.89
N HIS A 84 2.33 -10.14 -1.48
CA HIS A 84 2.10 -9.40 -2.74
C HIS A 84 2.15 -7.87 -2.57
N ILE A 85 2.03 -7.36 -1.34
CA ILE A 85 2.11 -5.94 -1.02
C ILE A 85 3.57 -5.54 -0.77
N ALA A 86 4.28 -6.35 0.03
CA ALA A 86 5.67 -6.11 0.37
C ALA A 86 6.54 -6.06 -0.90
N GLY A 87 7.31 -5.00 -1.07
CA GLY A 87 8.24 -4.85 -2.17
C GLY A 87 7.63 -4.51 -3.54
N LYS A 88 6.32 -4.33 -3.66
CA LYS A 88 5.65 -3.98 -4.92
C LYS A 88 4.77 -2.74 -4.82
N THR A 89 3.81 -2.76 -3.93
CA THR A 89 2.76 -1.73 -3.84
C THR A 89 2.77 -0.96 -2.53
N PHE A 90 3.80 -1.13 -1.71
CA PHE A 90 3.95 -0.48 -0.42
C PHE A 90 5.28 0.26 -0.32
N PRO A 91 5.41 1.40 -1.04
CA PRO A 91 6.67 2.12 -1.12
C PRO A 91 7.05 2.79 0.18
N MET A 92 8.36 2.90 0.35
CA MET A 92 8.98 3.66 1.43
C MET A 92 9.91 4.72 0.84
N TYR A 93 10.06 5.82 1.56
CA TYR A 93 11.02 6.88 1.27
C TYR A 93 11.75 7.27 2.54
N GLY A 94 12.88 7.89 2.37
CA GLY A 94 13.61 8.49 3.48
C GLY A 94 14.69 9.41 2.95
N PHE A 95 15.20 10.25 3.84
CA PHE A 95 16.27 11.17 3.51
C PHE A 95 17.16 11.42 4.73
N ALA A 96 18.40 11.83 4.46
CA ALA A 96 19.32 12.37 5.43
C ALA A 96 19.91 13.64 4.82
N LEU A 97 19.76 14.76 5.51
CA LEU A 97 20.12 16.07 5.01
C LEU A 97 21.46 16.54 5.58
N ASN A 98 22.19 17.31 4.77
CA ASN A 98 23.41 17.97 5.17
C ASN A 98 24.47 17.03 5.79
N VAL A 99 24.61 15.84 5.21
CA VAL A 99 25.57 14.84 5.67
C VAL A 99 26.94 15.11 5.04
N ALA A 100 27.97 15.24 5.86
CA ALA A 100 29.34 15.46 5.37
C ALA A 100 29.82 14.30 4.49
N SER A 101 30.61 14.60 3.46
CA SER A 101 31.07 13.62 2.47
C SER A 101 31.78 12.39 3.06
N GLU A 102 32.43 12.56 4.21
CA GLU A 102 33.16 11.52 4.92
C GLU A 102 32.28 10.69 5.86
N THR A 103 30.98 11.04 5.97
CA THR A 103 30.05 10.40 6.89
C THR A 103 29.07 9.50 6.15
N ASN A 104 28.87 8.29 6.64
CA ASN A 104 27.82 7.41 6.12
C ASN A 104 26.43 7.92 6.57
N PRO A 105 25.50 8.19 5.63
CA PRO A 105 24.17 8.64 5.98
C PRO A 105 23.37 7.55 6.69
N THR A 106 22.63 7.94 7.71
CA THR A 106 21.58 7.12 8.32
C THR A 106 20.23 7.64 7.84
N ILE A 107 19.47 6.81 7.13
CA ILE A 107 18.20 7.20 6.56
C ILE A 107 17.08 6.41 7.25
N THR A 108 16.15 7.12 7.87
CA THR A 108 14.93 6.50 8.41
C THR A 108 13.89 6.42 7.30
N MET A 109 13.46 5.18 6.98
CA MET A 109 12.46 4.94 5.95
C MET A 109 11.06 5.05 6.52
N LYS A 110 10.19 5.77 5.81
CA LYS A 110 8.75 5.91 6.10
C LYS A 110 7.94 5.36 4.94
N HIS A 111 6.78 4.79 5.19
CA HIS A 111 5.88 4.36 4.12
C HIS A 111 5.15 5.54 3.47
N ILE A 112 4.92 5.47 2.17
CA ILE A 112 4.07 6.42 1.44
C ILE A 112 2.63 5.91 1.36
N ALA A 113 2.45 4.60 1.26
CA ALA A 113 1.15 3.96 1.06
C ALA A 113 0.43 3.63 2.36
N SER A 114 -0.86 3.35 2.26
CA SER A 114 -1.69 2.67 3.25
C SER A 114 -2.01 1.25 2.79
N VAL A 115 -2.40 0.39 3.71
CA VAL A 115 -2.94 -0.94 3.41
C VAL A 115 -4.40 -1.01 3.86
N VAL A 116 -5.24 -1.56 3.01
CA VAL A 116 -6.60 -1.97 3.36
C VAL A 116 -6.58 -3.47 3.63
N ALA A 117 -7.11 -3.87 4.78
CA ALA A 117 -7.38 -5.25 5.15
C ALA A 117 -8.89 -5.49 5.15
N LEU A 118 -9.32 -6.51 4.43
CA LEU A 118 -10.71 -6.99 4.47
C LEU A 118 -10.72 -8.26 5.32
N ASN A 119 -11.21 -8.17 6.56
CA ASN A 119 -11.37 -9.31 7.45
C ASN A 119 -12.73 -9.96 7.17
N VAL A 120 -12.73 -11.02 6.37
CA VAL A 120 -13.95 -11.70 5.92
C VAL A 120 -14.29 -12.84 6.87
N THR A 121 -15.42 -12.73 7.55
CA THR A 121 -15.98 -13.80 8.41
C THR A 121 -16.99 -14.62 7.64
N ASN A 122 -16.85 -15.93 7.66
CA ASN A 122 -17.83 -16.84 7.09
C ASN A 122 -19.00 -17.08 8.05
N ASN A 123 -20.10 -16.39 7.84
CA ASN A 123 -21.35 -16.57 8.57
C ASN A 123 -22.32 -17.55 7.86
N SER A 124 -21.88 -18.26 6.83
CA SER A 124 -22.66 -19.32 6.20
C SER A 124 -22.53 -20.63 6.98
N ALA A 125 -23.39 -21.60 6.66
CA ALA A 125 -23.39 -22.92 7.32
C ALA A 125 -22.35 -23.89 6.75
N VAL A 126 -21.58 -23.49 5.71
CA VAL A 126 -20.63 -24.36 5.00
C VAL A 126 -19.28 -23.67 4.85
N PRO A 127 -18.17 -24.42 4.75
CA PRO A 127 -16.88 -23.82 4.44
C PRO A 127 -16.90 -23.08 3.09
N ILE A 128 -16.22 -21.94 3.00
CA ILE A 128 -16.14 -21.13 1.78
C ILE A 128 -14.68 -20.90 1.40
N SER A 129 -14.37 -20.98 0.12
CA SER A 129 -13.09 -20.58 -0.45
C SER A 129 -13.27 -19.29 -1.24
N ILE A 130 -12.62 -18.20 -0.84
CA ILE A 130 -12.69 -16.92 -1.53
C ILE A 130 -11.88 -16.99 -2.83
N LYS A 131 -12.47 -16.60 -3.94
CA LYS A 131 -11.82 -16.56 -5.25
C LYS A 131 -11.48 -15.14 -5.68
N SER A 132 -12.30 -14.18 -5.35
CA SER A 132 -11.99 -12.78 -5.57
C SER A 132 -12.85 -11.87 -4.70
N ILE A 133 -12.31 -10.69 -4.43
CA ILE A 133 -13.01 -9.61 -3.76
C ILE A 133 -12.89 -8.37 -4.61
N ASN A 134 -14.01 -7.78 -5.03
CA ASN A 134 -14.02 -6.48 -5.66
C ASN A 134 -14.30 -5.45 -4.57
N PHE A 135 -13.39 -4.50 -4.40
CA PHE A 135 -13.57 -3.36 -3.52
C PHE A 135 -13.79 -2.09 -4.34
N GLY A 136 -14.76 -1.31 -3.95
CA GLY A 136 -15.07 -0.02 -4.56
C GLY A 136 -15.31 1.04 -3.47
N ALA A 137 -14.92 2.27 -3.77
CA ALA A 137 -15.16 3.44 -2.94
C ALA A 137 -15.65 4.61 -3.81
N THR A 138 -16.07 5.71 -3.20
CA THR A 138 -16.44 6.92 -3.94
C THR A 138 -15.21 7.55 -4.58
N GLU A 139 -14.13 7.68 -3.79
CA GLU A 139 -12.89 8.33 -4.21
C GLU A 139 -11.90 7.33 -4.82
N SER A 140 -11.00 7.84 -5.66
CA SER A 140 -9.91 7.05 -6.25
C SER A 140 -8.87 6.72 -5.18
N PHE A 141 -8.57 5.45 -4.98
CA PHE A 141 -7.59 4.96 -4.00
C PHE A 141 -6.47 4.13 -4.61
N TYR A 142 -6.59 3.73 -5.87
CA TYR A 142 -5.70 2.80 -6.56
C TYR A 142 -5.23 3.37 -7.90
N GLY A 143 -4.09 2.89 -8.41
CA GLY A 143 -3.55 3.31 -9.70
C GLY A 143 -2.25 4.09 -9.59
N SER A 144 -2.01 5.03 -10.50
CA SER A 144 -0.76 5.77 -10.62
C SER A 144 -0.89 7.20 -10.12
N TYR A 145 0.06 7.62 -9.31
CA TYR A 145 0.11 8.94 -8.70
C TYR A 145 1.48 9.58 -8.90
N TYR A 146 1.50 10.90 -9.00
CA TYR A 146 2.71 11.66 -8.76
C TYR A 146 2.94 11.80 -7.27
N VAL A 147 4.17 11.62 -6.84
CA VAL A 147 4.61 11.87 -5.48
C VAL A 147 5.50 13.11 -5.50
N ASP A 148 4.98 14.22 -5.04
CA ASP A 148 5.74 15.44 -4.84
C ASP A 148 6.19 15.49 -3.38
N PHE A 149 7.41 15.94 -3.12
CA PHE A 149 7.90 16.13 -1.75
C PHE A 149 7.84 17.62 -1.42
N VAL A 150 6.92 17.98 -0.52
CA VAL A 150 6.77 19.33 0.01
C VAL A 150 7.25 19.29 1.46
N ASP A 151 8.23 20.11 1.79
CA ASP A 151 8.85 20.14 3.11
C ASP A 151 9.26 18.73 3.61
N TYR A 152 9.82 17.93 2.68
CA TYR A 152 10.26 16.54 2.92
C TYR A 152 9.14 15.55 3.26
N GLU A 153 7.89 15.93 3.14
CA GLU A 153 6.76 15.02 3.27
C GLU A 153 6.11 14.74 1.90
N PRO A 154 5.67 13.48 1.66
CA PRO A 154 5.09 13.12 0.37
C PRO A 154 3.68 13.66 0.22
N SER A 155 3.42 14.28 -0.90
CA SER A 155 2.08 14.67 -1.36
C SER A 155 1.73 13.88 -2.61
N LEU A 156 0.60 13.18 -2.60
CA LEU A 156 0.18 12.37 -3.74
C LEU A 156 -0.86 13.13 -4.57
N ARG A 157 -0.57 13.23 -5.86
CA ARG A 157 -1.44 13.85 -6.84
C ARG A 157 -1.78 12.86 -7.95
N GLU A 158 -3.03 12.81 -8.36
CA GLU A 158 -3.47 11.95 -9.47
C GLU A 158 -2.75 12.32 -10.78
N THR A 159 -2.32 11.32 -11.52
CA THR A 159 -1.67 11.52 -12.82
C THR A 159 -2.70 11.93 -13.88
N SER A 160 -3.77 11.15 -13.98
CA SER A 160 -4.95 11.44 -14.80
C SER A 160 -6.10 10.52 -14.37
N ALA A 161 -7.33 10.89 -14.68
CA ALA A 161 -8.52 10.08 -14.36
C ALA A 161 -8.48 8.66 -14.95
N SER A 162 -7.79 8.46 -16.07
CA SER A 162 -7.61 7.13 -16.69
C SER A 162 -6.58 6.26 -15.99
N GLN A 163 -5.69 6.84 -15.21
CA GLN A 163 -4.59 6.17 -14.52
C GLN A 163 -4.89 5.85 -13.06
N VAL A 164 -5.99 6.36 -12.51
CA VAL A 164 -6.45 6.10 -11.15
C VAL A 164 -7.76 5.33 -11.17
N SER A 165 -8.09 4.70 -10.07
CA SER A 165 -9.33 3.93 -9.94
C SER A 165 -9.89 4.01 -8.53
N ASN A 166 -11.21 4.07 -8.46
CA ASN A 166 -12.00 3.89 -7.25
C ASN A 166 -12.51 2.44 -7.10
N LYS A 167 -11.98 1.50 -7.89
CA LYS A 167 -12.32 0.07 -7.85
C LYS A 167 -11.07 -0.78 -8.02
N LEU A 168 -11.03 -1.89 -7.29
CA LEU A 168 -9.98 -2.90 -7.34
C LEU A 168 -10.59 -4.29 -7.29
N THR A 169 -10.02 -5.23 -8.04
CA THR A 169 -10.27 -6.67 -7.90
C THR A 169 -9.08 -7.32 -7.22
N LEU A 170 -9.29 -7.90 -6.06
CA LEU A 170 -8.33 -8.79 -5.40
C LEU A 170 -8.68 -10.23 -5.81
N VAL A 171 -7.77 -10.88 -6.53
CA VAL A 171 -7.86 -12.30 -6.89
C VAL A 171 -7.12 -13.10 -5.82
N VAL A 172 -7.76 -14.14 -5.31
CA VAL A 172 -7.16 -15.02 -4.29
C VAL A 172 -6.76 -16.33 -4.98
N ASN A 173 -5.46 -16.56 -5.05
CA ASN A 173 -4.87 -17.79 -5.58
C ASN A 173 -4.57 -18.72 -4.40
N ASP A 174 -4.93 -20.01 -4.54
CA ASP A 174 -4.66 -21.05 -3.53
C ASP A 174 -5.19 -20.69 -2.12
N GLY A 175 -6.35 -20.00 -2.07
CA GLY A 175 -7.02 -19.68 -0.81
C GLY A 175 -7.58 -20.95 -0.15
N GLU A 176 -7.29 -21.08 1.14
CA GLU A 176 -7.84 -22.14 1.98
C GLU A 176 -9.32 -21.90 2.29
N ASP A 177 -10.04 -22.96 2.62
CA ASP A 177 -11.42 -22.85 3.06
C ASP A 177 -11.52 -22.16 4.42
N ILE A 178 -12.45 -21.23 4.52
CA ILE A 178 -12.82 -20.55 5.77
C ILE A 178 -14.01 -21.31 6.33
N ALA A 179 -13.83 -21.95 7.48
CA ALA A 179 -14.92 -22.70 8.14
C ALA A 179 -16.04 -21.76 8.65
N PRO A 180 -17.26 -22.25 8.85
CA PRO A 180 -18.34 -21.48 9.49
C PRO A 180 -17.90 -20.84 10.80
N GLY A 181 -18.11 -19.54 10.95
CA GLY A 181 -17.69 -18.74 12.10
C GLY A 181 -16.24 -18.27 12.10
N GLU A 182 -15.40 -18.80 11.22
CA GLU A 182 -14.00 -18.38 11.10
C GLU A 182 -13.82 -17.18 10.16
N SER A 183 -12.65 -16.53 10.25
CA SER A 183 -12.32 -15.35 9.46
C SER A 183 -10.98 -15.50 8.78
N ALA A 184 -10.83 -14.80 7.63
CA ALA A 184 -9.56 -14.66 6.95
C ALA A 184 -9.38 -13.22 6.46
N LYS A 185 -8.12 -12.74 6.40
CA LYS A 185 -7.77 -11.39 5.98
C LYS A 185 -7.25 -11.38 4.54
N PHE A 186 -7.68 -10.37 3.80
CA PHE A 186 -7.31 -10.11 2.41
C PHE A 186 -6.85 -8.67 2.29
N TYR A 187 -5.73 -8.42 1.59
CA TYR A 187 -5.05 -7.15 1.66
C TYR A 187 -4.79 -6.52 0.29
N PHE A 188 -4.81 -5.21 0.23
CA PHE A 188 -4.32 -4.45 -0.92
C PHE A 188 -3.74 -3.10 -0.51
N GLY A 189 -2.77 -2.61 -1.29
CA GLY A 189 -2.22 -1.29 -1.09
C GLY A 189 -3.16 -0.21 -1.61
N ALA A 190 -3.22 0.91 -0.91
CA ALA A 190 -4.05 2.04 -1.25
C ALA A 190 -3.31 3.36 -1.04
N ARG A 191 -3.74 4.40 -1.74
CA ARG A 191 -3.31 5.76 -1.47
C ARG A 191 -3.75 6.19 -0.06
N PRO A 192 -2.87 6.82 0.75
CA PRO A 192 -3.30 7.51 1.95
C PRO A 192 -4.33 8.58 1.61
N MET A 193 -5.47 8.54 2.27
CA MET A 193 -6.57 9.48 2.03
C MET A 193 -7.59 9.40 3.16
N THR A 194 -8.46 10.39 3.21
CA THR A 194 -9.67 10.34 4.03
C THR A 194 -10.87 10.09 3.12
N MET A 195 -11.55 8.97 3.31
CA MET A 195 -12.86 8.75 2.73
C MET A 195 -13.86 9.55 3.58
N ALA A 196 -14.57 10.50 2.97
CA ALA A 196 -15.48 11.39 3.69
C ALA A 196 -16.68 10.62 4.29
N ALA A 197 -17.30 11.19 5.30
CA ALA A 197 -18.64 10.77 5.68
C ALA A 197 -19.59 10.85 4.45
N GLU A 198 -20.61 10.03 4.41
CA GLU A 198 -21.53 9.87 3.29
C GLU A 198 -20.91 9.24 2.01
N SER A 199 -19.60 8.91 2.01
CA SER A 199 -18.99 8.12 0.95
C SER A 199 -19.52 6.68 0.95
N ASN A 200 -19.62 6.08 -0.23
CA ASN A 200 -20.08 4.71 -0.38
C ASN A 200 -18.91 3.75 -0.56
N ILE A 201 -18.98 2.62 0.15
CA ILE A 201 -18.11 1.46 -0.04
C ILE A 201 -18.95 0.32 -0.60
N SER A 202 -18.43 -0.35 -1.63
CA SER A 202 -19.00 -1.55 -2.21
C SER A 202 -18.00 -2.69 -2.19
N ILE A 203 -18.38 -3.84 -1.62
CA ILE A 203 -17.54 -5.03 -1.56
C ILE A 203 -18.33 -6.20 -2.17
N LYS A 204 -17.79 -6.78 -3.24
CA LYS A 204 -18.33 -8.00 -3.85
C LYS A 204 -17.38 -9.16 -3.62
N ILE A 205 -17.81 -10.12 -2.82
CA ILE A 205 -17.08 -11.35 -2.53
C ILE A 205 -17.57 -12.45 -3.47
N LYS A 206 -16.65 -13.09 -4.19
CA LYS A 206 -16.91 -14.27 -5.00
C LYS A 206 -16.27 -15.48 -4.35
N VAL A 207 -17.04 -16.53 -4.15
CA VAL A 207 -16.58 -17.82 -3.62
C VAL A 207 -16.47 -18.89 -4.71
N ALA A 208 -15.88 -20.03 -4.38
CA ALA A 208 -15.77 -21.17 -5.29
C ALA A 208 -17.16 -21.63 -5.79
N SER A 209 -17.19 -22.25 -6.96
CA SER A 209 -18.41 -22.83 -7.53
C SER A 209 -18.96 -23.93 -6.64
N GLY A 210 -20.28 -24.09 -6.61
CA GLY A 210 -20.97 -25.07 -5.77
C GLY A 210 -21.42 -24.51 -4.42
N ILE A 211 -21.01 -23.31 -4.04
CA ILE A 211 -21.50 -22.58 -2.88
C ILE A 211 -22.68 -21.68 -3.29
N VAL A 212 -23.68 -21.60 -2.47
CA VAL A 212 -24.86 -20.75 -2.71
C VAL A 212 -25.04 -19.82 -1.52
N PRO A 213 -25.00 -18.48 -1.71
CA PRO A 213 -24.77 -17.79 -2.99
C PRO A 213 -23.30 -17.88 -3.44
N ALA A 214 -23.08 -17.93 -4.76
CA ALA A 214 -21.74 -17.95 -5.33
C ALA A 214 -21.00 -16.61 -5.18
N PHE A 215 -21.72 -15.56 -4.84
CA PHE A 215 -21.16 -14.23 -4.52
C PHE A 215 -22.12 -13.46 -3.60
N GLN A 216 -21.57 -12.49 -2.88
CA GLN A 216 -22.32 -11.54 -2.06
C GLN A 216 -21.86 -10.13 -2.41
N VAL A 217 -22.79 -9.19 -2.52
CA VAL A 217 -22.51 -7.76 -2.65
C VAL A 217 -22.95 -7.07 -1.36
N ILE A 218 -22.05 -6.29 -0.80
CA ILE A 218 -22.27 -5.53 0.42
C ILE A 218 -21.99 -4.07 0.09
N GLU A 219 -22.96 -3.22 0.34
CA GLU A 219 -22.83 -1.78 0.15
C GLU A 219 -23.07 -1.07 1.49
N LYS A 220 -22.24 -0.10 1.77
CA LYS A 220 -22.31 0.69 3.00
C LYS A 220 -21.99 2.14 2.70
N THR A 221 -22.84 3.04 3.18
CA THR A 221 -22.54 4.46 3.30
C THR A 221 -21.82 4.70 4.63
N LEU A 222 -20.69 5.39 4.60
CA LEU A 222 -19.94 5.71 5.79
C LEU A 222 -20.71 6.73 6.63
N THR A 223 -20.87 6.46 7.91
CA THR A 223 -21.48 7.39 8.87
C THR A 223 -20.52 8.45 9.37
N GLU A 224 -19.23 8.18 9.27
CA GLU A 224 -18.14 9.07 9.67
C GLU A 224 -16.98 8.95 8.66
N ALA A 225 -16.08 9.91 8.69
CA ALA A 225 -14.90 9.88 7.84
C ALA A 225 -13.95 8.75 8.24
N VAL A 226 -13.43 8.02 7.26
CA VAL A 226 -12.47 6.93 7.46
C VAL A 226 -11.12 7.32 6.87
N GLU A 227 -10.11 7.39 7.71
CA GLU A 227 -8.76 7.73 7.29
C GLU A 227 -7.95 6.47 6.95
N LEU A 228 -7.33 6.48 5.76
CA LEU A 228 -6.28 5.54 5.36
C LEU A 228 -4.93 6.23 5.59
N LYS A 229 -4.25 5.91 6.68
CA LYS A 229 -2.98 6.55 7.06
C LYS A 229 -1.81 5.98 6.30
N SER A 230 -0.85 6.84 5.95
CA SER A 230 0.46 6.42 5.46
C SER A 230 1.15 5.51 6.47
N GLY A 231 1.62 4.34 6.03
CA GLY A 231 2.23 3.33 6.90
C GLY A 231 1.25 2.58 7.80
N GLY A 232 -0.05 2.81 7.67
CA GLY A 232 -1.08 2.15 8.46
C GLY A 232 -1.82 1.05 7.70
N ILE A 233 -2.46 0.16 8.46
CA ILE A 233 -3.43 -0.80 7.96
C ILE A 233 -4.82 -0.40 8.46
N LYS A 234 -5.77 -0.21 7.55
CA LYS A 234 -7.18 -0.05 7.91
C LYS A 234 -7.93 -1.35 7.65
N THR A 235 -8.52 -1.90 8.69
CA THR A 235 -9.32 -3.11 8.59
C THR A 235 -10.81 -2.79 8.42
N PHE A 236 -11.45 -3.45 7.47
CA PHE A 236 -12.89 -3.50 7.31
C PHE A 236 -13.35 -4.91 7.62
N ASN A 237 -14.21 -5.06 8.64
CA ASN A 237 -14.83 -6.34 8.97
C ASN A 237 -16.02 -6.57 8.05
N VAL A 238 -16.03 -7.70 7.39
CA VAL A 238 -16.99 -8.06 6.35
C VAL A 238 -17.54 -9.46 6.65
N SER A 239 -18.84 -9.62 6.66
CA SER A 239 -19.46 -10.93 6.83
C SER A 239 -19.94 -11.48 5.50
N PHE A 240 -19.51 -12.70 5.16
CA PHE A 240 -20.12 -13.48 4.09
C PHE A 240 -21.20 -14.36 4.70
N SER A 241 -22.43 -14.18 4.29
CA SER A 241 -23.55 -15.00 4.76
C SER A 241 -24.52 -15.27 3.61
N ALA A 242 -25.44 -16.22 3.82
CA ALA A 242 -26.56 -16.40 2.92
C ALA A 242 -27.58 -15.23 3.03
N ASP A 243 -27.46 -14.40 4.05
CA ASP A 243 -28.28 -13.21 4.23
C ASP A 243 -27.64 -12.02 3.46
N PRO A 244 -28.29 -11.51 2.41
CA PRO A 244 -27.79 -10.38 1.64
C PRO A 244 -27.74 -9.06 2.43
N LEU A 245 -28.30 -9.00 3.63
CA LEU A 245 -28.30 -7.83 4.51
C LEU A 245 -27.16 -7.83 5.55
N ALA A 246 -26.30 -8.85 5.57
CA ALA A 246 -25.11 -8.83 6.42
C ALA A 246 -24.22 -7.63 6.07
N GLY A 247 -24.04 -6.73 7.03
CA GLY A 247 -23.39 -5.44 6.80
C GLY A 247 -21.87 -5.47 6.91
N ILE A 248 -21.24 -4.41 6.42
CA ILE A 248 -19.85 -4.06 6.70
C ILE A 248 -19.81 -3.32 8.04
N ASP A 249 -19.02 -3.81 8.99
CA ASP A 249 -18.67 -3.02 10.17
C ASP A 249 -17.37 -2.25 9.90
N VAL A 250 -17.50 -0.95 9.76
CA VAL A 250 -16.37 -0.02 9.54
C VAL A 250 -15.97 0.74 10.81
N THR A 251 -16.63 0.47 11.92
CA THR A 251 -16.38 1.16 13.20
C THR A 251 -15.21 0.57 13.98
N SER A 252 -14.67 -0.56 13.53
CA SER A 252 -13.49 -1.15 14.17
C SER A 252 -12.29 -0.20 14.09
N PRO A 253 -11.71 0.20 15.23
CA PRO A 253 -10.63 1.18 15.30
C PRO A 253 -9.25 0.60 14.98
N ASP A 254 -9.16 -0.61 14.45
CA ASP A 254 -7.90 -1.32 14.28
C ASP A 254 -7.00 -0.66 13.24
N PHE A 255 -6.12 0.19 13.74
CA PHE A 255 -4.96 0.67 13.01
C PHE A 255 -3.72 -0.07 13.51
N ASP A 256 -3.30 -1.09 12.79
CA ASP A 256 -1.95 -1.63 12.95
C ASP A 256 -0.97 -0.70 12.22
N THR A 257 0.01 -0.18 12.92
CA THR A 257 1.08 0.60 12.29
C THR A 257 2.20 -0.34 11.85
N LEU A 258 2.57 -0.27 10.58
CA LEU A 258 3.68 -1.06 10.02
C LEU A 258 5.06 -0.41 10.26
N ASN A 259 5.12 0.70 10.95
CA ASN A 259 6.35 1.40 11.30
C ASN A 259 6.89 0.91 12.65
N GLY A 260 7.51 -0.28 12.66
CA GLY A 260 8.36 -0.74 13.77
C GLY A 260 7.69 -0.95 15.13
N GLY A 261 6.38 -0.84 15.21
CA GLY A 261 5.62 -1.23 16.39
C GLY A 261 5.26 -2.71 16.32
N ASN A 262 5.44 -3.44 17.39
CA ASN A 262 4.88 -4.78 17.51
C ASN A 262 3.38 -4.70 17.28
N ALA A 263 2.88 -5.41 16.26
CA ALA A 263 1.47 -5.63 16.08
C ALA A 263 0.95 -6.35 17.34
N THR A 264 0.29 -5.63 18.25
CA THR A 264 -0.49 -6.26 19.30
C THR A 264 -1.85 -6.58 18.70
N THR A 265 -2.02 -7.83 18.31
CA THR A 265 -3.34 -8.39 18.04
C THR A 265 -4.08 -8.46 19.38
N THR A 266 -5.11 -7.68 19.55
CA THR A 266 -6.15 -7.92 20.54
C THR A 266 -7.39 -8.45 19.86
#